data_f348396400c5b8d097f8a79cc03eec8d
#
_entry.id   f348396400c5b8d097f8a79cc03eec8d
#
_cell.length_a   1.000
_cell.length_b   1.000
_cell.length_c   1.000
_cell.angle_alpha   90.00
_cell.angle_beta   90.00
_cell.angle_gamma   90.00
#
_symmetry.space_group_name_H-M   'P 1'
#
loop_
_entity.id
_entity.type
_entity.pdbx_description
1 polymer ?
#
loop_
_entity_poly.entity_id
_entity_poly.type
_entity_poly.pdbx_seq_one_letter_code
_entity_poly.pdbx_strand_id
1 'polypeptide(L)'
;MTTTKDSTTEGTRSAGAIPDLRYSEAEEQLRAVVRDLLDDRSPWPAVLARVDAGEADDLPLWHTLAADLGCAGLLIPESHGGAGASYREAAVVAEETGRAAACVPYLTSAVMATAALLGTGDGELLGGLASGRLTAALAAGFGSLPPAPDDGGSGAGRGGERGAGGPWPVRAGRPDERDGSGVARLNGTVRGVAGALAADVLLVPGDGVPFRLYAVDAAAAGVRRVPVVSLDATRQLADVTLDNVPGRPLATGEDAARAVAAALTAGAGMLASEQFGVAERCLGMTVTYVKERHQFARPVGSFQALKHRLADVWVAVTQARAAARYAAACLAAGDPDTPVAVALAKAAAGDAAVLAAQECVQLHGGIGFTWEHPAHLLLKRAKSGSMALGTPDRHRAALAALVDLPPPPGN
;
A
#
# COMPACT_ATOMS: atom_id res chain seq x y z
N MET A 1 -34.70 -51.34 14.72
CA MET A 1 -34.85 -49.89 14.83
C MET A 1 -33.51 -49.36 15.32
N THR A 2 -32.65 -48.98 14.40
CA THR A 2 -31.28 -48.52 14.67
C THR A 2 -31.21 -47.06 14.29
N THR A 3 -31.11 -46.19 15.28
CA THR A 3 -31.02 -44.73 15.14
C THR A 3 -29.58 -44.35 14.87
N THR A 4 -29.32 -43.91 13.66
CA THR A 4 -28.04 -43.30 13.26
C THR A 4 -27.99 -41.90 13.84
N LYS A 5 -27.00 -41.62 14.71
CA LYS A 5 -26.69 -40.28 15.16
C LYS A 5 -25.78 -39.63 14.11
N ASP A 6 -26.28 -38.65 13.43
CA ASP A 6 -25.48 -37.69 12.67
C ASP A 6 -24.67 -36.83 13.65
N SER A 7 -23.38 -37.00 13.65
CA SER A 7 -22.43 -36.13 14.34
C SER A 7 -21.92 -35.06 13.38
N THR A 8 -22.65 -33.96 13.30
CA THR A 8 -22.15 -32.72 12.72
C THR A 8 -21.03 -32.17 13.63
N THR A 9 -19.78 -32.41 13.27
CA THR A 9 -18.63 -31.79 13.92
C THR A 9 -18.58 -30.34 13.44
N GLU A 10 -19.21 -29.41 14.16
CA GLU A 10 -18.90 -28.01 14.08
C GLU A 10 -17.43 -27.82 14.51
N GLY A 11 -16.57 -27.56 13.55
CA GLY A 11 -15.19 -27.15 13.80
C GLY A 11 -15.20 -25.80 14.52
N THR A 12 -15.07 -25.85 15.83
CA THR A 12 -14.85 -24.67 16.69
C THR A 12 -13.52 -24.07 16.24
N ARG A 13 -13.58 -22.95 15.47
CA ARG A 13 -12.39 -22.12 15.21
C ARG A 13 -11.81 -21.75 16.58
N SER A 14 -10.59 -22.13 16.85
CA SER A 14 -9.85 -21.64 18.01
C SER A 14 -9.80 -20.12 17.86
N ALA A 15 -10.52 -19.40 18.72
CA ALA A 15 -10.45 -17.96 18.78
C ALA A 15 -9.00 -17.59 19.16
N GLY A 16 -8.19 -17.18 18.16
CA GLY A 16 -6.87 -16.62 18.40
C GLY A 16 -6.97 -15.46 19.37
N ALA A 17 -5.95 -15.25 20.18
CA ALA A 17 -5.93 -14.12 21.11
C ALA A 17 -6.15 -12.83 20.33
N ILE A 18 -7.08 -11.97 20.79
CA ILE A 18 -7.32 -10.66 20.19
C ILE A 18 -6.00 -9.86 20.26
N PRO A 19 -5.45 -9.38 19.14
CA PRO A 19 -4.20 -8.66 19.16
C PRO A 19 -4.33 -7.32 19.91
N ASP A 20 -3.30 -6.94 20.65
CA ASP A 20 -3.24 -5.59 21.22
C ASP A 20 -2.97 -4.58 20.11
N LEU A 21 -3.93 -3.69 19.86
CA LEU A 21 -3.85 -2.67 18.83
C LEU A 21 -3.12 -1.40 19.30
N ARG A 22 -2.68 -1.35 20.54
CA ARG A 22 -1.81 -0.28 21.03
C ARG A 22 -0.39 -0.57 20.56
N TYR A 23 0.36 0.47 20.31
CA TYR A 23 1.77 0.34 20.01
C TYR A 23 2.56 0.08 21.29
N SER A 24 3.56 -0.78 21.18
CA SER A 24 4.58 -1.00 22.19
C SER A 24 5.47 0.23 22.34
N GLU A 25 6.29 0.25 23.38
CA GLU A 25 7.28 1.32 23.57
C GLU A 25 8.26 1.42 22.41
N ALA A 26 8.71 0.29 21.85
CA ALA A 26 9.60 0.26 20.69
C ALA A 26 8.92 0.82 19.41
N GLU A 27 7.65 0.48 19.17
CA GLU A 27 6.88 1.02 18.05
C GLU A 27 6.64 2.54 18.21
N GLU A 28 6.40 3.03 19.44
CA GLU A 28 6.28 4.49 19.70
C GLU A 28 7.63 5.22 19.57
N GLN A 29 8.74 4.61 19.96
CA GLN A 29 10.08 5.16 19.72
C GLN A 29 10.40 5.24 18.22
N LEU A 30 10.10 4.17 17.45
CA LEU A 30 10.23 4.19 16.00
C LEU A 30 9.38 5.31 15.38
N ARG A 31 8.14 5.45 15.84
CA ARG A 31 7.25 6.54 15.40
C ARG A 31 7.88 7.91 15.63
N ALA A 32 8.40 8.16 16.83
CA ALA A 32 8.99 9.45 17.18
C ALA A 32 10.18 9.77 16.25
N VAL A 33 11.09 8.82 16.05
CA VAL A 33 12.28 9.01 15.19
C VAL A 33 11.89 9.26 13.73
N VAL A 34 10.95 8.47 13.18
CA VAL A 34 10.49 8.65 11.79
C VAL A 34 9.75 9.99 11.64
N ARG A 35 8.91 10.35 12.60
CA ARG A 35 8.20 11.63 12.63
C ARG A 35 9.14 12.81 12.65
N ASP A 36 10.13 12.81 13.53
CA ASP A 36 11.10 13.89 13.65
C ASP A 36 11.90 14.05 12.36
N LEU A 37 12.33 12.94 11.73
CA LEU A 37 12.99 12.98 10.43
C LEU A 37 12.10 13.61 9.36
N LEU A 38 10.83 13.19 9.27
CA LEU A 38 9.91 13.67 8.24
C LEU A 38 9.47 15.12 8.48
N ASP A 39 9.34 15.56 9.72
CA ASP A 39 9.01 16.95 10.07
C ASP A 39 10.21 17.88 9.74
N ASP A 40 11.46 17.42 9.88
CA ASP A 40 12.66 18.18 9.52
C ASP A 40 12.92 18.19 8.00
N ARG A 41 12.87 17.01 7.35
CA ARG A 41 13.36 16.86 5.98
C ARG A 41 12.27 16.88 4.91
N SER A 42 11.02 16.69 5.29
CA SER A 42 9.85 16.66 4.39
C SER A 42 8.71 17.54 4.89
N PRO A 43 8.97 18.78 5.36
CA PRO A 43 7.89 19.70 5.68
C PRO A 43 7.08 20.03 4.43
N TRP A 44 5.78 20.30 4.58
CA TRP A 44 4.87 20.48 3.43
C TRP A 44 5.35 21.52 2.37
N PRO A 45 6.09 22.60 2.69
CA PRO A 45 6.62 23.49 1.65
C PRO A 45 7.68 22.82 0.78
N ALA A 46 8.49 21.90 1.34
CA ALA A 46 9.46 21.12 0.57
C ALA A 46 8.78 20.10 -0.33
N VAL A 47 7.72 19.43 0.19
CA VAL A 47 6.87 18.52 -0.61
C VAL A 47 6.22 19.28 -1.77
N LEU A 48 5.66 20.45 -1.52
CA LEU A 48 5.06 21.30 -2.58
C LEU A 48 6.07 21.70 -3.63
N ALA A 49 7.23 22.19 -3.20
CA ALA A 49 8.30 22.60 -4.13
C ALA A 49 8.75 21.45 -5.05
N ARG A 50 8.84 20.23 -4.51
CA ARG A 50 9.15 19.02 -5.28
C ARG A 50 8.05 18.68 -6.29
N VAL A 51 6.80 18.74 -5.87
CA VAL A 51 5.63 18.52 -6.74
C VAL A 51 5.59 19.55 -7.88
N ASP A 52 5.85 20.83 -7.59
CA ASP A 52 5.85 21.90 -8.58
C ASP A 52 7.03 21.78 -9.57
N ALA A 53 8.16 21.25 -9.11
CA ALA A 53 9.30 20.95 -9.96
C ALA A 53 9.09 19.69 -10.84
N GLY A 54 8.02 18.93 -10.61
CA GLY A 54 7.76 17.66 -11.30
C GLY A 54 8.75 16.55 -10.94
N GLU A 55 9.46 16.72 -9.82
CA GLU A 55 10.40 15.71 -9.34
C GLU A 55 9.67 14.48 -8.80
N ALA A 56 10.26 13.32 -9.05
CA ALA A 56 9.76 12.03 -8.56
C ALA A 56 9.98 11.87 -7.04
N ASP A 57 10.39 10.69 -6.62
CA ASP A 57 10.69 10.41 -5.22
C ASP A 57 11.90 11.21 -4.70
N ASP A 58 11.87 11.57 -3.42
CA ASP A 58 12.98 12.17 -2.70
C ASP A 58 14.00 11.09 -2.32
N LEU A 59 14.91 10.80 -3.24
CA LEU A 59 15.90 9.75 -3.03
C LEU A 59 16.90 10.07 -1.89
N PRO A 60 17.34 11.31 -1.65
CA PRO A 60 18.11 11.64 -0.45
C PRO A 60 17.39 11.37 0.86
N LEU A 61 16.11 11.76 0.97
CA LEU A 61 15.28 11.43 2.13
C LEU A 61 15.06 9.92 2.23
N TRP A 62 14.80 9.26 1.09
CA TRP A 62 14.65 7.81 1.05
C TRP A 62 15.90 7.10 1.56
N HIS A 63 17.09 7.52 1.14
CA HIS A 63 18.33 6.93 1.62
C HIS A 63 18.46 7.02 3.14
N THR A 64 18.17 8.18 3.73
CA THR A 64 18.20 8.35 5.19
C THR A 64 17.17 7.43 5.88
N LEU A 65 15.94 7.40 5.38
CA LEU A 65 14.89 6.54 5.93
C LEU A 65 15.22 5.04 5.77
N ALA A 66 15.72 4.67 4.60
CA ALA A 66 15.97 3.27 4.21
C ALA A 66 17.21 2.69 4.86
N ALA A 67 18.36 3.39 4.73
CA ALA A 67 19.66 2.89 5.15
C ALA A 67 20.04 3.36 6.57
N ASP A 68 19.92 4.66 6.87
CA ASP A 68 20.39 5.20 8.15
C ASP A 68 19.44 4.80 9.29
N LEU A 69 18.10 4.82 9.07
CA LEU A 69 17.10 4.35 10.02
C LEU A 69 16.72 2.87 9.83
N GLY A 70 17.22 2.19 8.79
CA GLY A 70 16.94 0.78 8.55
C GLY A 70 15.51 0.45 8.13
N CYS A 71 14.69 1.45 7.78
CA CYS A 71 13.26 1.23 7.51
C CYS A 71 12.99 0.40 6.25
N ALA A 72 13.94 0.32 5.30
CA ALA A 72 13.81 -0.55 4.13
C ALA A 72 13.93 -2.04 4.50
N GLY A 73 14.69 -2.35 5.54
CA GLY A 73 14.96 -3.71 5.99
C GLY A 73 14.01 -4.25 7.06
N LEU A 74 12.99 -3.50 7.50
CA LEU A 74 12.13 -3.92 8.61
C LEU A 74 11.54 -5.32 8.43
N LEU A 75 10.97 -5.60 7.27
CA LEU A 75 10.31 -6.87 6.94
C LEU A 75 11.28 -7.96 6.50
N ILE A 76 12.55 -7.64 6.28
CA ILE A 76 13.55 -8.58 5.77
C ILE A 76 14.22 -9.28 6.94
N PRO A 77 14.35 -10.63 6.92
CA PRO A 77 15.02 -11.39 7.97
C PRO A 77 16.48 -10.95 8.18
N GLU A 78 16.99 -11.10 9.40
CA GLU A 78 18.38 -10.82 9.75
C GLU A 78 19.38 -11.61 8.90
N SER A 79 19.03 -12.83 8.48
CA SER A 79 19.85 -13.66 7.59
C SER A 79 20.11 -13.01 6.22
N HIS A 80 19.32 -12.03 5.83
CA HIS A 80 19.48 -11.23 4.61
C HIS A 80 19.84 -9.77 4.91
N GLY A 81 20.29 -9.47 6.14
CA GLY A 81 20.74 -8.13 6.54
C GLY A 81 19.60 -7.15 6.90
N GLY A 82 18.39 -7.64 7.07
CA GLY A 82 17.25 -6.85 7.56
C GLY A 82 17.12 -6.85 9.08
N ALA A 83 16.05 -6.25 9.58
CA ALA A 83 15.76 -6.15 11.02
C ALA A 83 14.95 -7.33 11.56
N GLY A 84 14.33 -8.16 10.70
CA GLY A 84 13.44 -9.24 11.13
C GLY A 84 12.22 -8.76 11.93
N ALA A 85 11.82 -7.49 11.74
CA ALA A 85 10.66 -6.90 12.37
C ALA A 85 9.36 -7.36 11.70
N SER A 86 8.23 -6.82 12.15
CA SER A 86 6.92 -7.24 11.67
C SER A 86 6.22 -6.15 10.85
N TYR A 87 5.04 -6.51 10.32
CA TYR A 87 4.17 -5.53 9.67
C TYR A 87 3.63 -4.46 10.63
N ARG A 88 3.75 -4.63 11.96
CA ARG A 88 3.36 -3.63 12.94
C ARG A 88 4.32 -2.44 12.90
N GLU A 89 5.62 -2.69 12.89
CA GLU A 89 6.66 -1.66 12.73
C GLU A 89 6.57 -1.02 11.34
N ALA A 90 6.33 -1.81 10.30
CA ALA A 90 6.13 -1.30 8.96
C ALA A 90 4.89 -0.37 8.87
N ALA A 91 3.82 -0.67 9.60
CA ALA A 91 2.63 0.18 9.68
C ALA A 91 2.92 1.53 10.35
N VAL A 92 3.77 1.57 11.37
CA VAL A 92 4.22 2.82 12.00
C VAL A 92 4.87 3.74 10.98
N VAL A 93 5.80 3.22 10.17
CA VAL A 93 6.47 4.01 9.11
C VAL A 93 5.46 4.43 8.03
N ALA A 94 4.52 3.56 7.66
CA ALA A 94 3.47 3.89 6.70
C ALA A 94 2.56 5.02 7.23
N GLU A 95 2.15 4.99 8.50
CA GLU A 95 1.38 6.07 9.15
C GLU A 95 2.10 7.42 9.04
N GLU A 96 3.40 7.47 9.37
CA GLU A 96 4.17 8.71 9.37
C GLU A 96 4.46 9.23 7.95
N THR A 97 4.77 8.33 6.99
CA THR A 97 4.93 8.74 5.59
C THR A 97 3.62 9.27 5.00
N GLY A 98 2.48 8.71 5.39
CA GLY A 98 1.15 9.22 5.05
C GLY A 98 0.89 10.60 5.64
N ARG A 99 1.18 10.78 6.94
CA ARG A 99 1.04 12.05 7.68
C ARG A 99 1.82 13.18 7.04
N ALA A 100 3.03 12.89 6.55
CA ALA A 100 3.89 13.86 5.89
C ALA A 100 3.60 14.01 4.39
N ALA A 101 2.75 13.17 3.79
CA ALA A 101 2.62 13.01 2.33
C ALA A 101 3.99 12.86 1.65
N ALA A 102 4.90 12.10 2.29
CA ALA A 102 6.29 11.99 1.88
C ALA A 102 6.43 11.36 0.48
N CYS A 103 7.31 11.94 -0.33
CA CYS A 103 7.62 11.47 -1.69
C CYS A 103 8.73 10.41 -1.63
N VAL A 104 8.46 9.24 -1.03
CA VAL A 104 9.43 8.15 -0.89
C VAL A 104 8.82 6.82 -1.33
N PRO A 105 9.61 5.88 -1.91
CA PRO A 105 9.13 4.60 -2.40
C PRO A 105 8.93 3.56 -1.29
N TYR A 106 8.54 3.99 -0.06
CA TYR A 106 8.38 3.09 1.08
C TYR A 106 7.37 1.97 0.81
N LEU A 107 6.13 2.34 0.43
CA LEU A 107 5.08 1.35 0.14
C LEU A 107 5.47 0.39 -0.99
N THR A 108 6.10 0.91 -2.05
CA THR A 108 6.37 0.13 -3.26
C THR A 108 7.61 -0.74 -3.14
N SER A 109 8.66 -0.25 -2.49
CA SER A 109 9.93 -0.96 -2.34
C SER A 109 10.01 -1.74 -1.02
N ALA A 110 9.94 -1.05 0.13
CA ALA A 110 10.10 -1.69 1.44
C ALA A 110 8.94 -2.62 1.83
N VAL A 111 7.74 -2.42 1.26
CA VAL A 111 6.59 -3.27 1.56
C VAL A 111 6.28 -4.23 0.40
N MET A 112 5.82 -3.70 -0.74
CA MET A 112 5.27 -4.55 -1.81
C MET A 112 6.36 -5.43 -2.46
N ALA A 113 7.49 -4.82 -2.86
CA ALA A 113 8.56 -5.58 -3.50
C ALA A 113 9.21 -6.56 -2.51
N THR A 114 9.42 -6.15 -1.27
CA THR A 114 9.92 -7.04 -0.20
C THR A 114 8.98 -8.23 0.02
N ALA A 115 7.66 -7.99 0.15
CA ALA A 115 6.69 -9.07 0.34
C ALA A 115 6.68 -10.08 -0.82
N ALA A 116 6.85 -9.61 -2.07
CA ALA A 116 7.01 -10.50 -3.21
C ALA A 116 8.29 -11.34 -3.12
N LEU A 117 9.42 -10.72 -2.76
CA LEU A 117 10.73 -11.37 -2.75
C LEU A 117 10.91 -12.36 -1.60
N LEU A 118 10.28 -12.15 -0.46
CA LEU A 118 10.34 -13.06 0.69
C LEU A 118 9.89 -14.48 0.32
N GLY A 119 8.95 -14.62 -0.61
CA GLY A 119 8.48 -15.92 -1.11
C GLY A 119 9.36 -16.54 -2.19
N THR A 120 10.38 -15.84 -2.70
CA THR A 120 11.22 -16.32 -3.81
C THR A 120 12.57 -16.88 -3.38
N GLY A 121 13.02 -16.56 -2.16
CA GLY A 121 14.33 -16.95 -1.64
C GLY A 121 15.53 -16.23 -2.29
N ASP A 122 15.30 -15.13 -3.02
CA ASP A 122 16.37 -14.33 -3.63
C ASP A 122 17.08 -13.44 -2.59
N GLY A 123 18.09 -14.01 -1.95
CA GLY A 123 18.83 -13.33 -0.88
C GLY A 123 19.63 -12.12 -1.36
N GLU A 124 20.05 -12.08 -2.63
CA GLU A 124 20.81 -10.94 -3.18
C GLU A 124 19.92 -9.69 -3.28
N LEU A 125 18.72 -9.83 -3.87
CA LEU A 125 17.77 -8.74 -3.95
C LEU A 125 17.28 -8.30 -2.57
N LEU A 126 16.97 -9.27 -1.68
CA LEU A 126 16.58 -8.95 -0.30
C LEU A 126 17.66 -8.17 0.43
N GLY A 127 18.93 -8.59 0.36
CA GLY A 127 20.05 -7.87 0.98
C GLY A 127 20.30 -6.48 0.37
N GLY A 128 20.07 -6.34 -0.93
CA GLY A 128 20.12 -5.04 -1.62
C GLY A 128 19.05 -4.07 -1.12
N LEU A 129 17.79 -4.56 -0.95
CA LEU A 129 16.69 -3.78 -0.40
C LEU A 129 16.92 -3.45 1.08
N ALA A 130 17.32 -4.44 1.90
CA ALA A 130 17.54 -4.27 3.33
C ALA A 130 18.55 -3.16 3.63
N SER A 131 19.62 -3.09 2.84
CA SER A 131 20.66 -2.06 2.98
C SER A 131 20.30 -0.71 2.37
N GLY A 132 19.14 -0.55 1.74
CA GLY A 132 18.76 0.66 1.01
C GLY A 132 19.58 0.94 -0.25
N ARG A 133 20.44 0.01 -0.69
CA ARG A 133 21.25 0.15 -1.92
C ARG A 133 20.45 -0.05 -3.20
N LEU A 134 19.36 -0.80 -3.11
CA LEU A 134 18.43 -1.05 -4.20
C LEU A 134 17.03 -0.60 -3.81
N THR A 135 16.31 -0.15 -4.82
CA THR A 135 14.86 0.03 -4.77
C THR A 135 14.19 -0.88 -5.77
N ALA A 136 13.02 -1.40 -5.44
CA ALA A 136 12.27 -2.23 -6.38
C ALA A 136 10.80 -1.83 -6.45
N ALA A 137 10.16 -2.16 -7.57
CA ALA A 137 8.73 -1.95 -7.76
C ALA A 137 8.09 -3.17 -8.41
N LEU A 138 6.90 -3.55 -7.94
CA LEU A 138 6.07 -4.54 -8.60
C LEU A 138 5.45 -3.91 -9.87
N ALA A 139 5.75 -4.44 -11.03
CA ALA A 139 5.20 -4.00 -12.30
C ALA A 139 3.73 -4.46 -12.45
N ALA A 140 2.87 -3.87 -11.63
CA ALA A 140 1.42 -4.03 -11.63
C ALA A 140 0.76 -2.67 -11.63
N GLY A 141 -0.39 -2.53 -12.30
CA GLY A 141 -1.16 -1.28 -12.22
C GLY A 141 -1.54 -0.98 -10.77
N PHE A 142 -1.34 0.25 -10.32
CA PHE A 142 -1.54 0.61 -8.91
C PHE A 142 -3.01 0.48 -8.44
N GLY A 143 -3.96 0.30 -9.35
CA GLY A 143 -5.36 -0.04 -9.04
C GLY A 143 -5.65 -1.54 -8.91
N SER A 144 -4.65 -2.42 -9.02
CA SER A 144 -4.81 -3.88 -8.90
C SER A 144 -5.30 -4.26 -7.50
N LEU A 145 -6.32 -5.11 -7.43
CA LEU A 145 -6.86 -5.62 -6.17
C LEU A 145 -6.06 -6.86 -5.72
N PRO A 146 -5.83 -7.05 -4.41
CA PRO A 146 -5.38 -8.34 -3.90
C PRO A 146 -6.31 -9.47 -4.36
N PRO A 147 -5.78 -10.65 -4.76
CA PRO A 147 -6.61 -11.78 -5.17
C PRO A 147 -7.39 -12.33 -3.98
N ALA A 148 -8.56 -12.91 -4.26
CA ALA A 148 -9.30 -13.67 -3.26
C ALA A 148 -8.54 -14.95 -2.88
N PRO A 149 -8.65 -15.44 -1.62
CA PRO A 149 -7.90 -16.61 -1.13
C PRO A 149 -8.14 -17.90 -1.92
N ASP A 150 -9.33 -18.06 -2.51
CA ASP A 150 -9.75 -19.27 -3.21
C ASP A 150 -9.53 -19.24 -4.73
N ASP A 151 -8.99 -18.18 -5.27
CA ASP A 151 -8.71 -18.04 -6.72
C ASP A 151 -7.48 -18.86 -7.15
N GLY A 152 -7.35 -20.08 -6.66
CA GLY A 152 -6.27 -21.04 -6.93
C GLY A 152 -5.50 -20.82 -8.23
N GLY A 153 -4.56 -19.88 -8.23
CA GLY A 153 -3.55 -19.63 -9.26
C GLY A 153 -4.00 -19.35 -10.71
N SER A 154 -5.27 -19.50 -11.01
CA SER A 154 -5.81 -19.22 -12.33
C SER A 154 -6.63 -17.92 -12.26
N GLY A 155 -6.06 -16.80 -12.67
CA GLY A 155 -6.74 -15.51 -12.80
C GLY A 155 -7.87 -15.48 -13.85
N ALA A 156 -8.67 -16.55 -13.91
CA ALA A 156 -9.88 -16.68 -14.70
C ALA A 156 -11.08 -16.41 -13.78
N GLY A 157 -11.30 -15.15 -13.42
CA GLY A 157 -12.50 -14.70 -12.75
C GLY A 157 -13.73 -15.10 -13.53
N ARG A 158 -14.65 -15.81 -12.87
CA ARG A 158 -16.01 -16.09 -13.39
C ARG A 158 -16.72 -14.75 -13.63
N GLY A 159 -17.12 -14.56 -14.85
CA GLY A 159 -18.00 -13.57 -15.46
C GLY A 159 -18.63 -12.47 -14.58
N GLY A 160 -17.99 -11.32 -14.57
CA GLY A 160 -18.53 -10.03 -14.17
C GLY A 160 -17.44 -8.99 -14.37
N GLU A 161 -17.70 -8.01 -15.21
CA GLU A 161 -16.85 -6.87 -15.61
C GLU A 161 -15.37 -6.96 -15.25
N ARG A 162 -14.51 -7.10 -16.26
CA ARG A 162 -13.05 -7.19 -16.16
C ARG A 162 -12.49 -5.97 -15.40
N GLY A 163 -12.57 -6.02 -14.08
CA GLY A 163 -11.76 -5.19 -13.22
C GLY A 163 -10.29 -5.53 -13.45
N ALA A 164 -9.37 -4.62 -13.21
CA ALA A 164 -7.95 -4.59 -13.54
C ALA A 164 -7.07 -5.84 -13.20
N GLY A 165 -7.67 -7.02 -13.07
CA GLY A 165 -7.07 -8.36 -12.92
C GLY A 165 -7.25 -9.22 -14.17
N GLY A 166 -7.22 -8.61 -15.37
CA GLY A 166 -7.08 -9.35 -16.63
C GLY A 166 -5.70 -10.02 -16.72
N PRO A 167 -5.48 -10.86 -17.76
CA PRO A 167 -4.19 -11.52 -17.95
C PRO A 167 -3.08 -10.47 -17.89
N TRP A 168 -2.00 -10.80 -17.15
CA TRP A 168 -0.86 -9.90 -16.98
C TRP A 168 -0.37 -9.44 -18.36
N PRO A 169 -0.18 -8.12 -18.58
CA PRO A 169 0.02 -7.60 -19.93
C PRO A 169 1.41 -7.89 -20.51
N VAL A 170 2.31 -8.48 -19.72
CA VAL A 170 3.67 -8.82 -20.13
C VAL A 170 3.73 -10.27 -20.56
N ARG A 171 4.14 -10.51 -21.80
CA ARG A 171 4.38 -11.83 -22.37
C ARG A 171 5.85 -12.19 -22.21
N ALA A 172 6.12 -13.38 -21.71
CA ALA A 172 7.44 -13.95 -21.66
C ALA A 172 7.65 -14.87 -22.87
N GLY A 173 8.72 -14.65 -23.66
CA GLY A 173 9.21 -15.59 -24.64
C GLY A 173 9.70 -16.87 -23.97
N ARG A 174 9.90 -17.95 -24.73
CA ARG A 174 10.53 -19.17 -24.19
C ARG A 174 11.94 -18.82 -23.71
N PRO A 175 12.35 -19.28 -22.51
CA PRO A 175 13.73 -19.14 -22.06
C PRO A 175 14.66 -19.77 -23.09
N ASP A 176 15.83 -19.16 -23.29
CA ASP A 176 16.87 -19.81 -24.10
C ASP A 176 17.45 -20.99 -23.30
N GLU A 177 17.05 -22.20 -23.65
CA GLU A 177 17.50 -23.43 -22.95
C GLU A 177 18.99 -23.71 -23.19
N ARG A 178 19.63 -23.00 -24.12
CA ARG A 178 21.02 -23.28 -24.53
C ARG A 178 22.05 -22.74 -23.54
N ASP A 179 21.72 -21.67 -22.79
CA ASP A 179 22.63 -21.08 -21.82
C ASP A 179 22.38 -21.51 -20.36
N GLY A 180 21.31 -22.28 -20.12
CA GLY A 180 20.94 -22.74 -18.78
C GLY A 180 20.53 -21.67 -17.79
N SER A 181 20.47 -20.38 -18.20
CA SER A 181 20.18 -19.25 -17.34
C SER A 181 18.69 -19.13 -17.00
N GLY A 182 17.82 -19.74 -17.79
CA GLY A 182 16.38 -19.60 -17.69
C GLY A 182 15.86 -18.18 -17.98
N VAL A 183 16.70 -17.27 -18.46
CA VAL A 183 16.35 -15.89 -18.78
C VAL A 183 15.36 -15.87 -19.95
N ALA A 184 14.24 -15.20 -19.74
CA ALA A 184 13.21 -15.01 -20.78
C ALA A 184 13.30 -13.61 -21.37
N ARG A 185 12.81 -13.45 -22.62
CA ARG A 185 12.63 -12.14 -23.24
C ARG A 185 11.21 -11.64 -22.98
N LEU A 186 11.10 -10.50 -22.32
CA LEU A 186 9.84 -9.92 -21.89
C LEU A 186 9.39 -8.82 -22.85
N ASN A 187 8.10 -8.85 -23.19
CA ASN A 187 7.47 -7.87 -24.07
C ASN A 187 6.09 -7.49 -23.52
N GLY A 188 5.78 -6.19 -23.49
CA GLY A 188 4.48 -5.70 -23.07
C GLY A 188 4.53 -4.33 -22.43
N THR A 189 3.37 -3.84 -22.03
CA THR A 189 3.24 -2.54 -21.35
C THR A 189 2.34 -2.68 -20.13
N VAL A 190 2.86 -2.29 -18.97
CA VAL A 190 2.10 -2.17 -17.71
C VAL A 190 1.83 -0.71 -17.46
N ARG A 191 0.55 -0.34 -17.29
CA ARG A 191 0.15 1.05 -17.08
C ARG A 191 0.02 1.40 -15.60
N GLY A 192 0.42 2.63 -15.26
CA GLY A 192 0.21 3.20 -13.94
C GLY A 192 0.91 2.45 -12.81
N VAL A 193 2.17 2.09 -13.00
CA VAL A 193 3.00 1.41 -12.00
C VAL A 193 3.54 2.43 -11.00
N ALA A 194 3.25 2.25 -9.72
CA ALA A 194 3.79 3.08 -8.65
C ALA A 194 5.24 2.67 -8.31
N GLY A 195 6.09 3.66 -8.02
CA GLY A 195 7.50 3.45 -7.66
C GLY A 195 8.42 3.05 -8.82
N ALA A 196 7.87 2.88 -10.04
CA ALA A 196 8.68 2.44 -11.18
C ALA A 196 9.75 3.45 -11.58
N LEU A 197 9.58 4.74 -11.33
CA LEU A 197 10.57 5.77 -11.68
C LEU A 197 11.82 5.70 -10.79
N ALA A 198 11.64 5.38 -9.51
CA ALA A 198 12.72 5.24 -8.53
C ALA A 198 13.33 3.84 -8.50
N ALA A 199 12.72 2.84 -9.16
CA ALA A 199 13.15 1.47 -9.06
C ALA A 199 14.45 1.19 -9.83
N ASP A 200 15.38 0.48 -9.18
CA ASP A 200 16.53 -0.16 -9.80
C ASP A 200 16.13 -1.52 -10.39
N VAL A 201 15.17 -2.21 -9.74
CA VAL A 201 14.67 -3.51 -10.16
C VAL A 201 13.15 -3.48 -10.29
N LEU A 202 12.64 -3.98 -11.41
CA LEU A 202 11.23 -4.22 -11.65
C LEU A 202 10.92 -5.70 -11.42
N LEU A 203 9.95 -5.98 -10.54
CA LEU A 203 9.39 -7.32 -10.35
C LEU A 203 8.23 -7.47 -11.31
N VAL A 204 8.40 -8.26 -12.35
CA VAL A 204 7.46 -8.32 -13.49
C VAL A 204 6.71 -9.65 -13.49
N PRO A 205 5.40 -9.63 -13.20
CA PRO A 205 4.53 -10.77 -13.45
C PRO A 205 4.38 -11.00 -14.96
N GLY A 206 4.77 -12.18 -15.43
CA GLY A 206 4.69 -12.54 -16.85
C GLY A 206 3.53 -13.49 -17.13
N ASP A 207 2.74 -13.17 -18.16
CA ASP A 207 1.70 -14.05 -18.69
C ASP A 207 2.33 -15.28 -19.35
N GLY A 208 1.80 -16.44 -19.04
CA GLY A 208 2.28 -17.70 -19.60
C GLY A 208 1.86 -18.93 -18.78
N VAL A 209 2.09 -20.11 -19.35
CA VAL A 209 1.87 -21.38 -18.65
C VAL A 209 3.20 -22.12 -18.59
N PRO A 210 3.77 -22.27 -17.38
CA PRO A 210 3.30 -21.75 -16.08
C PRO A 210 3.49 -20.23 -15.93
N PHE A 211 2.67 -19.59 -15.08
CA PHE A 211 2.82 -18.20 -14.65
C PHE A 211 4.19 -17.99 -13.98
N ARG A 212 4.83 -16.84 -14.19
CA ARG A 212 6.17 -16.57 -13.64
C ARG A 212 6.29 -15.13 -13.15
N LEU A 213 7.13 -14.96 -12.14
CA LEU A 213 7.60 -13.65 -11.67
C LEU A 213 9.07 -13.50 -12.08
N TYR A 214 9.41 -12.36 -12.65
CA TYR A 214 10.76 -12.05 -13.13
C TYR A 214 11.34 -10.83 -12.43
N ALA A 215 12.67 -10.84 -12.21
CA ALA A 215 13.44 -9.63 -11.94
C ALA A 215 13.97 -9.06 -13.26
N VAL A 216 13.81 -7.76 -13.42
CA VAL A 216 14.26 -6.99 -14.58
C VAL A 216 15.05 -5.79 -14.07
N ASP A 217 16.27 -5.61 -14.57
CA ASP A 217 17.03 -4.39 -14.36
C ASP A 217 16.28 -3.22 -15.01
N ALA A 218 15.91 -2.23 -14.23
CA ALA A 218 15.13 -1.09 -14.70
C ALA A 218 15.91 -0.17 -15.66
N ALA A 219 17.25 -0.31 -15.71
CA ALA A 219 18.12 0.37 -16.66
C ALA A 219 18.42 -0.46 -17.92
N ALA A 220 17.92 -1.71 -18.01
CA ALA A 220 18.18 -2.58 -19.15
C ALA A 220 17.68 -1.96 -20.47
N ALA A 221 18.43 -2.23 -21.55
CA ALA A 221 18.00 -1.83 -22.89
C ALA A 221 16.63 -2.43 -23.22
N GLY A 222 15.72 -1.61 -23.74
CA GLY A 222 14.33 -1.99 -24.04
C GLY A 222 13.34 -1.70 -22.89
N VAL A 223 13.78 -1.31 -21.70
CA VAL A 223 12.93 -0.79 -20.64
C VAL A 223 12.67 0.69 -20.86
N ARG A 224 11.40 1.07 -20.95
CA ARG A 224 10.98 2.46 -21.02
C ARG A 224 9.97 2.76 -19.93
N ARG A 225 10.25 3.78 -19.12
CA ARG A 225 9.40 4.25 -18.03
C ARG A 225 8.96 5.67 -18.34
N VAL A 226 7.66 5.87 -18.54
CA VAL A 226 7.11 7.17 -18.91
C VAL A 226 6.20 7.65 -17.78
N PRO A 227 6.50 8.80 -17.15
CA PRO A 227 5.63 9.35 -16.11
C PRO A 227 4.21 9.57 -16.61
N VAL A 228 3.22 9.27 -15.78
CA VAL A 228 1.80 9.51 -16.04
C VAL A 228 1.35 10.72 -15.25
N VAL A 229 0.60 11.62 -15.87
CA VAL A 229 -0.04 12.72 -15.16
C VAL A 229 -1.06 12.15 -14.17
N SER A 230 -0.77 12.30 -12.89
CA SER A 230 -1.58 11.78 -11.78
C SER A 230 -2.19 12.92 -10.96
N LEU A 231 -3.34 12.66 -10.35
CA LEU A 231 -3.95 13.57 -9.37
C LEU A 231 -3.01 13.83 -8.19
N ASP A 232 -2.37 12.77 -7.69
CA ASP A 232 -1.40 12.82 -6.59
C ASP A 232 0.02 12.82 -7.15
N ALA A 233 0.65 13.98 -7.17
CA ALA A 233 2.03 14.11 -7.60
C ALA A 233 3.05 13.77 -6.49
N THR A 234 2.61 13.53 -5.25
CA THR A 234 3.48 13.05 -4.16
C THR A 234 3.79 11.54 -4.26
N ARG A 235 3.06 10.82 -5.14
CA ARG A 235 3.36 9.45 -5.55
C ARG A 235 3.23 9.35 -7.06
N GLN A 236 4.34 9.41 -7.76
CA GLN A 236 4.33 9.34 -9.20
C GLN A 236 4.05 7.92 -9.70
N LEU A 237 3.27 7.85 -10.79
CA LEU A 237 3.00 6.63 -11.54
C LEU A 237 3.73 6.69 -12.87
N ALA A 238 4.11 5.54 -13.41
CA ALA A 238 4.67 5.44 -14.74
C ALA A 238 4.05 4.30 -15.55
N ASP A 239 3.95 4.49 -16.85
CA ASP A 239 3.76 3.39 -17.78
C ASP A 239 5.12 2.76 -18.07
N VAL A 240 5.21 1.44 -17.85
CA VAL A 240 6.42 0.64 -18.06
C VAL A 240 6.25 -0.19 -19.31
N THR A 241 7.08 0.05 -20.30
CA THR A 241 7.13 -0.75 -21.54
C THR A 241 8.39 -1.57 -21.59
N LEU A 242 8.26 -2.85 -21.88
CA LEU A 242 9.34 -3.81 -22.09
C LEU A 242 9.34 -4.23 -23.55
N ASP A 243 10.48 -4.06 -24.22
CA ASP A 243 10.69 -4.46 -25.61
C ASP A 243 11.92 -5.36 -25.68
N ASN A 244 11.66 -6.68 -25.77
CA ASN A 244 12.69 -7.71 -25.82
C ASN A 244 13.68 -7.67 -24.63
N VAL A 245 13.19 -7.35 -23.44
CA VAL A 245 13.99 -7.15 -22.21
C VAL A 245 14.32 -8.48 -21.58
N PRO A 246 15.58 -8.72 -21.14
CA PRO A 246 15.93 -9.94 -20.39
C PRO A 246 15.27 -9.91 -19.00
N GLY A 247 14.53 -10.98 -18.66
CA GLY A 247 13.96 -11.19 -17.34
C GLY A 247 14.52 -12.44 -16.68
N ARG A 248 15.13 -12.29 -15.51
CA ARG A 248 15.60 -13.40 -14.69
C ARG A 248 14.42 -13.97 -13.89
N PRO A 249 14.10 -15.27 -14.00
CA PRO A 249 13.00 -15.86 -13.25
C PRO A 249 13.29 -15.86 -11.75
N LEU A 250 12.31 -15.48 -10.94
CA LEU A 250 12.34 -15.49 -9.48
C LEU A 250 11.49 -16.63 -8.91
N ALA A 251 10.31 -16.84 -9.49
CA ALA A 251 9.36 -17.86 -9.08
C ALA A 251 8.50 -18.31 -10.27
N THR A 252 7.90 -19.49 -10.17
CA THR A 252 7.05 -20.06 -11.21
C THR A 252 5.80 -20.72 -10.64
N GLY A 253 4.72 -20.79 -11.44
CA GLY A 253 3.46 -21.43 -11.06
C GLY A 253 2.83 -20.78 -9.81
N GLU A 254 2.46 -21.63 -8.87
CA GLU A 254 1.83 -21.20 -7.61
C GLU A 254 2.71 -20.32 -6.74
N ASP A 255 4.05 -20.56 -6.73
CA ASP A 255 4.98 -19.73 -5.97
C ASP A 255 5.01 -18.30 -6.50
N ALA A 256 5.00 -18.13 -7.81
CA ALA A 256 4.92 -16.81 -8.43
C ALA A 256 3.59 -16.12 -8.14
N ALA A 257 2.48 -16.86 -8.18
CA ALA A 257 1.15 -16.34 -7.85
C ALA A 257 1.07 -15.91 -6.38
N ARG A 258 1.59 -16.72 -5.46
CA ARG A 258 1.68 -16.40 -4.02
C ARG A 258 2.54 -15.15 -3.77
N ALA A 259 3.69 -15.03 -4.43
CA ALA A 259 4.57 -13.87 -4.30
C ALA A 259 3.86 -12.55 -4.71
N VAL A 260 3.15 -12.57 -5.84
CA VAL A 260 2.39 -11.40 -6.30
C VAL A 260 1.21 -11.11 -5.37
N ALA A 261 0.49 -12.16 -4.92
CA ALA A 261 -0.62 -12.02 -3.97
C ALA A 261 -0.15 -11.40 -2.64
N ALA A 262 0.98 -11.88 -2.11
CA ALA A 262 1.60 -11.34 -0.89
C ALA A 262 1.95 -9.86 -1.03
N ALA A 263 2.53 -9.45 -2.17
CA ALA A 263 2.84 -8.05 -2.46
C ALA A 263 1.59 -7.15 -2.46
N LEU A 264 0.53 -7.59 -3.13
CA LEU A 264 -0.72 -6.81 -3.23
C LEU A 264 -1.45 -6.74 -1.89
N THR A 265 -1.48 -7.84 -1.13
CA THR A 265 -2.13 -7.92 0.18
C THR A 265 -1.38 -7.06 1.22
N ALA A 266 -0.06 -7.21 1.31
CA ALA A 266 0.77 -6.37 2.18
C ALA A 266 0.67 -4.90 1.79
N GLY A 267 0.73 -4.61 0.48
CA GLY A 267 0.54 -3.27 -0.04
C GLY A 267 -0.78 -2.64 0.37
N ALA A 268 -1.89 -3.37 0.26
CA ALA A 268 -3.22 -2.87 0.64
C ALA A 268 -3.32 -2.62 2.16
N GLY A 269 -2.80 -3.55 2.98
CA GLY A 269 -2.77 -3.39 4.44
C GLY A 269 -1.94 -2.18 4.88
N MET A 270 -0.73 -2.01 4.35
CA MET A 270 0.13 -0.88 4.68
C MET A 270 -0.36 0.44 4.08
N LEU A 271 -1.02 0.42 2.92
CA LEU A 271 -1.68 1.60 2.38
C LEU A 271 -2.85 2.05 3.28
N ALA A 272 -3.56 1.14 3.95
CA ALA A 272 -4.57 1.53 4.94
C ALA A 272 -3.96 2.27 6.13
N SER A 273 -2.77 1.86 6.60
CA SER A 273 -2.01 2.57 7.64
C SER A 273 -1.56 3.96 7.16
N GLU A 274 -1.07 4.07 5.93
CA GLU A 274 -0.73 5.36 5.32
C GLU A 274 -1.95 6.30 5.23
N GLN A 275 -3.10 5.77 4.79
CA GLN A 275 -4.34 6.54 4.69
C GLN A 275 -4.84 7.01 6.06
N PHE A 276 -4.69 6.19 7.10
CA PHE A 276 -4.94 6.64 8.47
C PHE A 276 -4.01 7.81 8.84
N GLY A 277 -2.73 7.75 8.54
CA GLY A 277 -1.78 8.85 8.77
C GLY A 277 -2.20 10.17 8.08
N VAL A 278 -2.66 10.10 6.82
CA VAL A 278 -3.24 11.24 6.09
C VAL A 278 -4.48 11.79 6.82
N ALA A 279 -5.38 10.91 7.25
CA ALA A 279 -6.63 11.29 7.92
C ALA A 279 -6.35 11.97 9.27
N GLU A 280 -5.45 11.41 10.07
CA GLU A 280 -5.02 11.96 11.37
C GLU A 280 -4.39 13.35 11.21
N ARG A 281 -3.53 13.53 10.20
CA ARG A 281 -2.93 14.84 9.88
C ARG A 281 -3.98 15.87 9.52
N CYS A 282 -4.91 15.53 8.64
CA CYS A 282 -6.00 16.41 8.24
C CYS A 282 -6.85 16.85 9.44
N LEU A 283 -7.25 15.90 10.29
CA LEU A 283 -8.03 16.19 11.49
C LEU A 283 -7.25 17.10 12.45
N GLY A 284 -5.99 16.78 12.75
CA GLY A 284 -5.15 17.55 13.67
C GLY A 284 -4.96 19.00 13.22
N MET A 285 -4.61 19.20 11.93
CA MET A 285 -4.47 20.54 11.33
C MET A 285 -5.77 21.35 11.43
N THR A 286 -6.89 20.70 11.12
CA THR A 286 -8.20 21.36 11.14
C THR A 286 -8.59 21.76 12.55
N VAL A 287 -8.39 20.87 13.53
CA VAL A 287 -8.68 21.18 14.94
C VAL A 287 -7.84 22.36 15.44
N THR A 288 -6.54 22.40 15.10
CA THR A 288 -5.66 23.53 15.44
C THR A 288 -6.19 24.83 14.82
N TYR A 289 -6.44 24.82 13.51
CA TYR A 289 -6.92 26.00 12.79
C TYR A 289 -8.22 26.56 13.36
N VAL A 290 -9.24 25.72 13.60
CA VAL A 290 -10.55 26.23 14.09
C VAL A 290 -10.51 26.73 15.54
N LYS A 291 -9.51 26.31 16.33
CA LYS A 291 -9.25 26.86 17.67
C LYS A 291 -8.62 28.25 17.64
N GLU A 292 -7.80 28.51 16.64
CA GLU A 292 -7.04 29.76 16.50
C GLU A 292 -7.79 30.81 15.66
N ARG A 293 -8.55 30.39 14.64
CA ARG A 293 -9.26 31.31 13.75
C ARG A 293 -10.48 31.92 14.42
N HIS A 294 -10.51 33.25 14.48
CA HIS A 294 -11.64 34.02 15.05
C HIS A 294 -12.56 34.60 13.97
N GLN A 295 -13.84 34.42 14.15
CA GLN A 295 -14.93 35.10 13.42
C GLN A 295 -16.09 35.32 14.38
N PHE A 296 -16.87 36.41 14.18
CA PHE A 296 -18.00 36.75 15.05
C PHE A 296 -17.58 36.84 16.54
N ALA A 297 -16.43 37.49 16.80
CA ALA A 297 -15.82 37.74 18.12
C ALA A 297 -15.48 36.46 18.94
N ARG A 298 -15.35 35.29 18.31
CA ARG A 298 -14.98 34.02 18.98
C ARG A 298 -14.24 33.06 18.04
N PRO A 299 -13.51 32.07 18.58
CA PRO A 299 -12.93 31.02 17.76
C PRO A 299 -14.01 30.31 16.94
N VAL A 300 -13.76 30.06 15.65
CA VAL A 300 -14.75 29.39 14.80
C VAL A 300 -15.07 27.96 15.27
N GLY A 301 -14.12 27.28 15.93
CA GLY A 301 -14.32 25.97 16.56
C GLY A 301 -15.30 26.01 17.75
N SER A 302 -15.72 27.18 18.23
CA SER A 302 -16.76 27.29 19.26
C SER A 302 -18.17 27.04 18.74
N PHE A 303 -18.39 27.11 17.41
CA PHE A 303 -19.68 26.85 16.80
C PHE A 303 -20.00 25.34 16.80
N GLN A 304 -21.22 25.01 17.27
CA GLN A 304 -21.64 23.62 17.49
C GLN A 304 -21.61 22.78 16.20
N ALA A 305 -22.03 23.38 15.07
CA ALA A 305 -22.03 22.68 13.79
C ALA A 305 -20.62 22.22 13.36
N LEU A 306 -19.56 23.02 13.62
CA LEU A 306 -18.19 22.63 13.32
C LEU A 306 -17.67 21.56 14.27
N LYS A 307 -18.05 21.62 15.56
CA LYS A 307 -17.71 20.58 16.54
C LYS A 307 -18.29 19.22 16.16
N HIS A 308 -19.57 19.20 15.72
CA HIS A 308 -20.23 17.97 15.31
C HIS A 308 -19.54 17.36 14.09
N ARG A 309 -19.24 18.15 13.05
CA ARG A 309 -18.50 17.68 11.86
C ARG A 309 -17.14 17.09 12.24
N LEU A 310 -16.39 17.78 13.11
CA LEU A 310 -15.08 17.28 13.57
C LEU A 310 -15.20 16.04 14.46
N ALA A 311 -16.28 15.90 15.22
CA ALA A 311 -16.57 14.68 15.97
C ALA A 311 -16.83 13.49 15.04
N ASP A 312 -17.59 13.68 13.96
CA ASP A 312 -17.85 12.63 12.96
C ASP A 312 -16.53 12.21 12.25
N VAL A 313 -15.68 13.17 11.89
CA VAL A 313 -14.34 12.89 11.34
C VAL A 313 -13.49 12.13 12.35
N TRP A 314 -13.50 12.54 13.63
CA TRP A 314 -12.74 11.87 14.68
C TRP A 314 -13.17 10.40 14.87
N VAL A 315 -14.46 10.12 14.80
CA VAL A 315 -15.00 8.74 14.87
C VAL A 315 -14.47 7.93 13.69
N ALA A 316 -14.59 8.45 12.46
CA ALA A 316 -14.11 7.77 11.26
C ALA A 316 -12.58 7.50 11.32
N VAL A 317 -11.79 8.47 11.73
CA VAL A 317 -10.32 8.34 11.89
C VAL A 317 -9.97 7.31 12.97
N THR A 318 -10.73 7.28 14.08
CA THR A 318 -10.50 6.31 15.16
C THR A 318 -10.82 4.87 14.70
N GLN A 319 -11.90 4.68 13.94
CA GLN A 319 -12.24 3.39 13.35
C GLN A 319 -11.19 2.94 12.33
N ALA A 320 -10.73 3.86 11.46
CA ALA A 320 -9.69 3.59 10.48
C ALA A 320 -8.38 3.16 11.15
N ARG A 321 -7.98 3.82 12.26
CA ARG A 321 -6.81 3.46 13.07
C ARG A 321 -6.92 2.02 13.58
N ALA A 322 -8.04 1.68 14.19
CA ALA A 322 -8.25 0.34 14.74
C ALA A 322 -8.19 -0.73 13.65
N ALA A 323 -8.85 -0.49 12.51
CA ALA A 323 -8.87 -1.43 11.38
C ALA A 323 -7.47 -1.58 10.75
N ALA A 324 -6.73 -0.50 10.53
CA ALA A 324 -5.37 -0.53 9.96
C ALA A 324 -4.40 -1.29 10.87
N ARG A 325 -4.43 -1.03 12.19
CA ARG A 325 -3.59 -1.76 13.15
C ARG A 325 -3.97 -3.23 13.28
N TYR A 326 -5.25 -3.56 13.18
CA TYR A 326 -5.69 -4.94 13.14
C TYR A 326 -5.16 -5.66 11.89
N ALA A 327 -5.24 -5.04 10.71
CA ALA A 327 -4.68 -5.61 9.49
C ALA A 327 -3.16 -5.80 9.59
N ALA A 328 -2.43 -4.83 10.17
CA ALA A 328 -1.00 -4.97 10.41
C ALA A 328 -0.67 -6.13 11.38
N ALA A 329 -1.47 -6.31 12.43
CA ALA A 329 -1.31 -7.41 13.38
C ALA A 329 -1.59 -8.78 12.72
N CYS A 330 -2.64 -8.89 11.90
CA CYS A 330 -2.95 -10.12 11.15
C CYS A 330 -1.84 -10.46 10.15
N LEU A 331 -1.34 -9.47 9.41
CA LEU A 331 -0.18 -9.65 8.50
C LEU A 331 1.06 -10.11 9.27
N ALA A 332 1.34 -9.50 10.43
CA ALA A 332 2.48 -9.86 11.26
C ALA A 332 2.42 -11.29 11.80
N ALA A 333 1.22 -11.76 12.13
CA ALA A 333 0.99 -13.11 12.67
C ALA A 333 0.81 -14.18 11.56
N GLY A 334 0.70 -13.80 10.29
CA GLY A 334 0.27 -14.73 9.23
C GLY A 334 -1.14 -15.29 9.50
N ASP A 335 -2.01 -14.48 10.11
CA ASP A 335 -3.33 -14.89 10.55
C ASP A 335 -4.21 -15.29 9.36
N PRO A 336 -4.98 -16.39 9.42
CA PRO A 336 -5.95 -16.75 8.39
C PRO A 336 -6.97 -15.67 8.05
N ASP A 337 -7.30 -14.80 9.01
CA ASP A 337 -8.21 -13.68 8.81
C ASP A 337 -7.56 -12.46 8.13
N THR A 338 -6.27 -12.53 7.75
CA THR A 338 -5.57 -11.44 7.05
C THR A 338 -6.34 -10.87 5.85
N PRO A 339 -6.95 -11.66 4.95
CA PRO A 339 -7.73 -11.12 3.83
C PRO A 339 -8.93 -10.29 4.29
N VAL A 340 -9.63 -10.75 5.33
CA VAL A 340 -10.77 -10.03 5.94
C VAL A 340 -10.30 -8.73 6.58
N ALA A 341 -9.23 -8.78 7.38
CA ALA A 341 -8.67 -7.62 8.08
C ALA A 341 -8.16 -6.56 7.09
N VAL A 342 -7.46 -6.96 6.03
CA VAL A 342 -6.95 -6.05 4.99
C VAL A 342 -8.09 -5.41 4.20
N ALA A 343 -9.11 -6.19 3.80
CA ALA A 343 -10.27 -5.65 3.09
C ALA A 343 -11.05 -4.63 3.93
N LEU A 344 -11.27 -4.94 5.21
CA LEU A 344 -11.90 -4.05 6.18
C LEU A 344 -11.10 -2.76 6.36
N ALA A 345 -9.79 -2.89 6.60
CA ALA A 345 -8.89 -1.75 6.83
C ALA A 345 -8.83 -0.83 5.62
N LYS A 346 -8.68 -1.39 4.42
CA LYS A 346 -8.59 -0.60 3.18
C LYS A 346 -9.89 0.13 2.87
N ALA A 347 -11.05 -0.49 3.12
CA ALA A 347 -12.34 0.17 2.96
C ALA A 347 -12.52 1.32 3.97
N ALA A 348 -12.29 1.06 5.26
CA ALA A 348 -12.48 2.04 6.33
C ALA A 348 -11.48 3.21 6.23
N ALA A 349 -10.19 2.93 6.05
CA ALA A 349 -9.16 3.96 5.97
C ALA A 349 -9.28 4.80 4.69
N GLY A 350 -9.69 4.18 3.57
CA GLY A 350 -9.94 4.90 2.31
C GLY A 350 -11.00 5.97 2.44
N ASP A 351 -12.14 5.63 3.04
CA ASP A 351 -13.24 6.57 3.25
C ASP A 351 -12.88 7.64 4.30
N ALA A 352 -12.26 7.23 5.42
CA ALA A 352 -11.86 8.15 6.47
C ALA A 352 -10.85 9.20 5.98
N ALA A 353 -9.86 8.79 5.17
CA ALA A 353 -8.88 9.71 4.61
C ALA A 353 -9.52 10.74 3.70
N VAL A 354 -10.42 10.31 2.82
CA VAL A 354 -11.13 11.22 1.91
C VAL A 354 -12.03 12.16 2.69
N LEU A 355 -12.80 11.66 3.67
CA LEU A 355 -13.67 12.49 4.52
C LEU A 355 -12.83 13.52 5.28
N ALA A 356 -11.78 13.11 5.99
CA ALA A 356 -10.94 14.00 6.77
C ALA A 356 -10.27 15.08 5.91
N ALA A 357 -9.79 14.72 4.71
CA ALA A 357 -9.17 15.68 3.80
C ALA A 357 -10.17 16.67 3.20
N GLN A 358 -11.37 16.23 2.86
CA GLN A 358 -12.45 17.11 2.39
C GLN A 358 -12.90 18.11 3.48
N GLU A 359 -13.06 17.62 4.71
CA GLU A 359 -13.37 18.47 5.86
C GLU A 359 -12.22 19.42 6.20
N CYS A 360 -10.98 18.99 6.04
CA CYS A 360 -9.80 19.85 6.20
C CYS A 360 -9.86 21.03 5.22
N VAL A 361 -10.04 20.77 3.93
CA VAL A 361 -10.19 21.84 2.92
C VAL A 361 -11.37 22.76 3.26
N GLN A 362 -12.54 22.20 3.56
CA GLN A 362 -13.75 22.96 3.82
C GLN A 362 -13.64 23.87 5.06
N LEU A 363 -13.08 23.33 6.15
CA LEU A 363 -13.04 24.06 7.44
C LEU A 363 -11.89 25.06 7.52
N HIS A 364 -10.91 25.00 6.63
CA HIS A 364 -9.91 26.07 6.46
C HIS A 364 -10.46 27.24 5.62
N GLY A 365 -11.62 27.11 4.98
CA GLY A 365 -12.21 28.14 4.16
C GLY A 365 -11.33 28.53 2.97
N GLY A 366 -11.21 29.82 2.66
CA GLY A 366 -10.49 30.28 1.48
C GLY A 366 -9.04 29.77 1.37
N ILE A 367 -8.29 29.74 2.47
CA ILE A 367 -6.90 29.28 2.46
C ILE A 367 -6.79 27.78 2.12
N GLY A 368 -7.77 26.95 2.47
CA GLY A 368 -7.79 25.53 2.14
C GLY A 368 -7.83 25.23 0.64
N PHE A 369 -8.24 26.21 -0.19
CA PHE A 369 -8.26 26.12 -1.66
C PHE A 369 -7.00 26.70 -2.34
N THR A 370 -6.08 27.26 -1.57
CA THR A 370 -4.87 27.88 -2.12
C THR A 370 -3.70 26.90 -2.14
N TRP A 371 -2.70 27.20 -2.97
CA TRP A 371 -1.40 26.51 -2.97
C TRP A 371 -0.53 26.86 -1.75
N GLU A 372 -0.96 27.82 -0.95
CA GLU A 372 -0.26 28.29 0.27
C GLU A 372 -0.57 27.40 1.50
N HIS A 373 -1.38 26.35 1.33
CA HIS A 373 -1.80 25.48 2.42
C HIS A 373 -1.74 23.99 2.01
N PRO A 374 -1.25 23.08 2.87
CA PRO A 374 -1.03 21.66 2.51
C PRO A 374 -2.31 20.84 2.31
N ALA A 375 -3.50 21.37 2.63
CA ALA A 375 -4.75 20.61 2.54
C ALA A 375 -4.99 19.97 1.17
N HIS A 376 -4.62 20.67 0.08
CA HIS A 376 -4.77 20.16 -1.27
C HIS A 376 -3.84 18.98 -1.58
N LEU A 377 -2.61 18.94 -1.02
CA LEU A 377 -1.69 17.81 -1.16
C LEU A 377 -2.29 16.57 -0.48
N LEU A 378 -2.75 16.72 0.77
CA LEU A 378 -3.38 15.65 1.53
C LEU A 378 -4.68 15.16 0.89
N LEU A 379 -5.50 16.05 0.31
CA LEU A 379 -6.72 15.66 -0.41
C LEU A 379 -6.40 14.82 -1.65
N LYS A 380 -5.40 15.22 -2.43
CA LYS A 380 -4.94 14.48 -3.61
C LYS A 380 -4.39 13.11 -3.22
N ARG A 381 -3.56 13.05 -2.14
CA ARG A 381 -3.03 11.81 -1.59
C ARG A 381 -4.14 10.88 -1.09
N ALA A 382 -5.11 11.39 -0.35
CA ALA A 382 -6.28 10.64 0.14
C ALA A 382 -7.09 10.06 -1.01
N LYS A 383 -7.39 10.86 -2.04
CA LYS A 383 -8.14 10.41 -3.23
C LYS A 383 -7.40 9.35 -4.03
N SER A 384 -6.13 9.56 -4.32
CA SER A 384 -5.29 8.58 -5.00
C SER A 384 -5.20 7.28 -4.20
N GLY A 385 -4.90 7.38 -2.90
CA GLY A 385 -4.82 6.23 -2.00
C GLY A 385 -6.15 5.46 -1.91
N SER A 386 -7.31 6.13 -1.96
CA SER A 386 -8.61 5.45 -1.91
C SER A 386 -8.88 4.59 -3.16
N MET A 387 -8.29 4.94 -4.30
CA MET A 387 -8.42 4.17 -5.55
C MET A 387 -7.34 3.10 -5.70
N ALA A 388 -6.18 3.31 -5.10
CA ALA A 388 -5.03 2.42 -5.18
C ALA A 388 -5.30 1.08 -4.48
N LEU A 389 -4.80 -0.01 -5.08
CA LEU A 389 -4.92 -1.38 -4.58
C LEU A 389 -6.38 -1.78 -4.28
N GLY A 390 -7.31 -1.24 -5.05
CA GLY A 390 -8.75 -1.43 -4.92
C GLY A 390 -9.46 -0.29 -4.19
N THR A 391 -10.65 0.07 -4.70
CA THR A 391 -11.50 1.09 -4.07
C THR A 391 -12.18 0.55 -2.79
N PRO A 392 -12.66 1.41 -1.87
CA PRO A 392 -13.44 0.98 -0.71
C PRO A 392 -14.60 0.05 -1.06
N ASP A 393 -15.33 0.33 -2.14
CA ASP A 393 -16.47 -0.51 -2.55
C ASP A 393 -16.03 -1.88 -3.04
N ARG A 394 -14.92 -1.99 -3.77
CA ARG A 394 -14.36 -3.28 -4.18
C ARG A 394 -13.91 -4.11 -2.97
N HIS A 395 -13.30 -3.46 -1.97
CA HIS A 395 -12.93 -4.13 -0.73
C HIS A 395 -14.14 -4.57 0.10
N ARG A 396 -15.24 -3.77 0.12
CA ARG A 396 -16.50 -4.21 0.75
C ARG A 396 -17.11 -5.40 0.03
N ALA A 397 -17.08 -5.43 -1.30
CA ALA A 397 -17.54 -6.56 -2.07
C ALA A 397 -16.71 -7.83 -1.81
N ALA A 398 -15.37 -7.68 -1.75
CA ALA A 398 -14.48 -8.78 -1.38
C ALA A 398 -14.73 -9.24 0.06
N LEU A 399 -14.90 -8.32 1.01
CA LEU A 399 -15.22 -8.64 2.41
C LEU A 399 -16.53 -9.43 2.53
N ALA A 400 -17.57 -9.02 1.79
CA ALA A 400 -18.85 -9.72 1.80
C ALA A 400 -18.71 -11.19 1.36
N ALA A 401 -17.88 -11.44 0.33
CA ALA A 401 -17.59 -12.81 -0.11
C ALA A 401 -16.75 -13.60 0.91
N LEU A 402 -15.78 -12.95 1.57
CA LEU A 402 -14.91 -13.59 2.56
C LEU A 402 -15.64 -14.01 3.83
N VAL A 403 -16.75 -13.36 4.17
CA VAL A 403 -17.55 -13.67 5.37
C VAL A 403 -18.91 -14.28 5.03
N ASP A 404 -19.08 -14.78 3.80
CA ASP A 404 -20.29 -15.49 3.32
C ASP A 404 -21.58 -14.68 3.52
N LEU A 405 -21.53 -13.36 3.32
CA LEU A 405 -22.74 -12.54 3.38
C LEU A 405 -23.66 -12.89 2.19
N PRO A 406 -24.96 -13.17 2.46
CA PRO A 406 -25.89 -13.41 1.38
C PRO A 406 -26.06 -12.18 0.49
N PRO A 407 -26.27 -12.34 -0.82
CA PRO A 407 -26.58 -11.22 -1.70
C PRO A 407 -27.84 -10.49 -1.21
N PRO A 408 -27.97 -9.18 -1.47
CA PRO A 408 -29.19 -8.47 -1.13
C PRO A 408 -30.38 -9.12 -1.81
N PRO A 409 -31.57 -9.16 -1.18
CA PRO A 409 -32.76 -9.70 -1.82
C PRO A 409 -32.98 -8.96 -3.14
N GLY A 410 -33.13 -9.72 -4.22
CA GLY A 410 -33.37 -9.15 -5.54
C GLY A 410 -34.63 -8.30 -5.52
N ASN A 411 -34.54 -7.09 -6.10
CA ASN A 411 -35.69 -6.23 -6.36
C ASN A 411 -36.54 -6.83 -7.50
#